data_90448b00085717c06c099cb1ddf42f65
#
_entry.id   90448b00085717c06c099cb1ddf42f65
#
_cell.length_a   1.000
_cell.length_b   1.000
_cell.length_c   1.000
_cell.angle_alpha   90.00
_cell.angle_beta   90.00
_cell.angle_gamma   90.00
#
_symmetry.space_group_name_H-M   'P 1'
#
loop_
_entity.id
_entity.type
_entity.pdbx_description
1 polymer ?
#
loop_
_entity_poly.entity_id
_entity_poly.type
_entity_poly.pdbx_seq_one_letter_code
_entity_poly.pdbx_strand_id
1 'polypeptide(L)'
;MGRALLLTLLAALAAAPLAAVWGISHAQVDDYLGPHRVRFASNFRGEVELNLGPIGNAYLASPVRPIGLSLTVGGVGSASENPDSLFSEQTLIAYTSLYTEPGEVLSGIVEGLVRDAVREGLKAEAVLLLGVALWRLRRRLVAPWIVTTVTRRRAAAVYVAVVALVVGSILVPPKPTDPRHPVSIAEGGQFSSLTVDSLLLANVLDRGIKGIKLLSARQQRAVKTYLDSATGSLSSQLGDLPKPGSGETMILGFSDLHCNRAMAELISRLAHATQPSIVLSSGDDTVNGTAAERGCIRREAAIPDEVPFLVATGNHDSDLTEAQMRTVGMTVLDGQVIDAAGLNVLGDDDPEHNIPFSVDRVKERPESEEEMAQRLVDVARNRHTDVLLVHQPVAARVIMDSPNLPVPLVLWGHYHAESGPAVIMHNDGSWTVGMQQGTAGGVHEPMITSFSTPFSPPLISADVYFYFRDDTTGLITGVQPVHFRPDATVVIEDRIATGDLAKLPLETRIKLGGASATPTVEASR
;
A
#
# COMPACT_ATOMS: atom_id res chain seq x y z
N MET A 1 -28.90 23.56 30.82
CA MET A 1 -28.01 22.87 29.86
C MET A 1 -28.58 22.75 28.45
N GLY A 2 -29.81 22.29 28.22
CA GLY A 2 -30.38 22.04 26.89
C GLY A 2 -30.43 23.23 25.90
N ARG A 3 -30.71 24.43 26.38
CA ARG A 3 -30.83 25.65 25.53
C ARG A 3 -29.45 26.12 24.98
N ALA A 4 -28.36 25.94 25.75
CA ALA A 4 -27.03 26.28 25.31
C ALA A 4 -26.53 25.25 24.28
N LEU A 5 -26.78 23.97 24.51
CA LEU A 5 -26.44 22.88 23.58
C LEU A 5 -27.15 23.06 22.23
N LEU A 6 -28.46 23.33 22.25
CA LEU A 6 -29.24 23.57 21.03
C LEU A 6 -28.69 24.76 20.22
N LEU A 7 -28.32 25.85 20.88
CA LEU A 7 -27.77 27.02 20.22
C LEU A 7 -26.36 26.77 19.65
N THR A 8 -25.58 25.90 20.27
CA THR A 8 -24.27 25.49 19.75
C THR A 8 -24.45 24.61 18.52
N LEU A 9 -25.35 23.64 18.58
CA LEU A 9 -25.68 22.80 17.43
C LEU A 9 -26.19 23.61 16.21
N LEU A 10 -27.07 24.57 16.45
CA LEU A 10 -27.54 25.45 15.37
C LEU A 10 -26.43 26.32 14.80
N ALA A 11 -25.50 26.77 15.63
CA ALA A 11 -24.32 27.53 15.15
C ALA A 11 -23.37 26.67 14.34
N ALA A 12 -23.11 25.42 14.77
CA ALA A 12 -22.31 24.46 14.03
C ALA A 12 -22.96 24.13 12.66
N LEU A 13 -24.27 23.82 12.66
CA LEU A 13 -25.01 23.54 11.43
C LEU A 13 -24.98 24.75 10.46
N ALA A 14 -25.01 25.97 10.98
CA ALA A 14 -24.88 27.16 10.15
C ALA A 14 -23.45 27.41 9.67
N ALA A 15 -22.41 27.02 10.41
CA ALA A 15 -21.02 27.16 10.02
C ALA A 15 -20.58 26.09 9.00
N ALA A 16 -21.16 24.89 9.05
CA ALA A 16 -20.74 23.72 8.29
C ALA A 16 -20.62 23.95 6.76
N PRO A 17 -21.53 24.65 6.05
CA PRO A 17 -21.38 24.88 4.61
C PRO A 17 -20.14 25.71 4.28
N LEU A 18 -19.85 26.75 5.04
CA LEU A 18 -18.67 27.59 4.83
C LEU A 18 -17.38 26.83 5.20
N ALA A 19 -17.43 26.06 6.27
CA ALA A 19 -16.34 25.20 6.69
C ALA A 19 -16.04 24.11 5.63
N ALA A 20 -17.06 23.51 5.03
CA ALA A 20 -16.89 22.54 3.96
C ALA A 20 -16.25 23.16 2.70
N VAL A 21 -16.71 24.35 2.30
CA VAL A 21 -16.10 25.08 1.17
C VAL A 21 -14.64 25.42 1.48
N TRP A 22 -14.36 25.88 2.70
CA TRP A 22 -12.97 26.12 3.13
C TRP A 22 -12.13 24.86 3.07
N GLY A 23 -12.60 23.77 3.66
CA GLY A 23 -11.92 22.48 3.66
C GLY A 23 -11.59 21.99 2.26
N ILE A 24 -12.58 21.98 1.35
CA ILE A 24 -12.35 21.57 -0.05
C ILE A 24 -11.36 22.51 -0.75
N SER A 25 -11.45 23.83 -0.56
CA SER A 25 -10.56 24.79 -1.25
C SER A 25 -9.12 24.80 -0.73
N HIS A 26 -8.86 24.19 0.45
CA HIS A 26 -7.53 24.14 1.09
C HIS A 26 -6.97 22.73 1.22
N ALA A 27 -7.74 21.71 0.81
CA ALA A 27 -7.25 20.34 0.86
C ALA A 27 -6.06 20.12 -0.07
N GLN A 28 -5.01 19.52 0.47
CA GLN A 28 -3.80 19.19 -0.27
C GLN A 28 -3.17 17.89 0.24
N VAL A 29 -2.53 17.18 -0.69
CA VAL A 29 -1.78 15.95 -0.41
C VAL A 29 -0.51 15.99 -1.25
N ASP A 30 0.63 15.74 -0.63
CA ASP A 30 1.89 15.50 -1.33
C ASP A 30 2.05 13.99 -1.48
N ASP A 31 2.18 13.51 -2.71
CA ASP A 31 2.34 12.10 -3.03
C ASP A 31 3.13 11.93 -4.34
N TYR A 32 3.26 10.71 -4.81
CA TYR A 32 3.98 10.38 -6.03
C TYR A 32 3.01 10.03 -7.18
N LEU A 33 3.32 10.53 -8.37
CA LEU A 33 2.69 10.13 -9.61
C LEU A 33 3.76 9.56 -10.53
N GLY A 34 3.90 8.24 -10.57
CA GLY A 34 5.10 7.60 -11.07
C GLY A 34 6.32 8.08 -10.26
N PRO A 35 7.48 8.33 -10.85
CA PRO A 35 8.68 8.75 -10.13
C PRO A 35 8.66 10.23 -9.67
N HIS A 36 7.59 10.95 -9.93
CA HIS A 36 7.52 12.39 -9.65
C HIS A 36 6.74 12.66 -8.37
N ARG A 37 7.37 13.42 -7.46
CA ARG A 37 6.65 13.96 -6.33
C ARG A 37 5.70 15.05 -6.82
N VAL A 38 4.43 14.91 -6.51
CA VAL A 38 3.35 15.78 -6.99
C VAL A 38 2.55 16.28 -5.80
N ARG A 39 2.32 17.60 -5.77
CA ARG A 39 1.36 18.19 -4.86
C ARG A 39 -0.01 18.21 -5.54
N PHE A 40 -0.96 17.54 -4.93
CA PHE A 40 -2.37 17.53 -5.30
C PHE A 40 -3.10 18.53 -4.41
N ALA A 41 -3.76 19.52 -5.01
CA ALA A 41 -4.54 20.50 -4.28
C ALA A 41 -5.92 20.63 -4.91
N SER A 42 -6.98 20.51 -4.10
CA SER A 42 -8.35 20.65 -4.61
C SER A 42 -8.72 22.13 -4.78
N ASN A 43 -9.59 22.38 -5.73
CA ASN A 43 -10.08 23.73 -6.06
C ASN A 43 -11.52 23.66 -6.62
N PHE A 44 -12.09 24.81 -6.98
CA PHE A 44 -13.43 24.89 -7.59
C PHE A 44 -13.39 25.35 -9.06
N ARG A 45 -12.35 24.98 -9.82
CA ARG A 45 -12.25 25.34 -11.25
C ARG A 45 -12.96 24.37 -12.18
N GLY A 46 -13.38 23.19 -11.68
CA GLY A 46 -14.06 22.16 -12.45
C GLY A 46 -13.17 21.47 -13.47
N GLU A 47 -11.86 21.57 -13.33
CA GLU A 47 -10.83 20.99 -14.19
C GLU A 47 -9.71 20.38 -13.35
N VAL A 48 -9.06 19.36 -13.90
CA VAL A 48 -7.79 18.83 -13.41
C VAL A 48 -6.69 19.53 -14.20
N GLU A 49 -5.86 20.29 -13.54
CA GLU A 49 -4.74 21.05 -14.09
C GLU A 49 -3.42 20.39 -13.66
N LEU A 50 -2.64 19.94 -14.62
CA LEU A 50 -1.30 19.39 -14.39
C LEU A 50 -0.28 20.46 -14.79
N ASN A 51 0.42 21.01 -13.81
CA ASN A 51 1.48 21.99 -14.00
C ASN A 51 2.83 21.28 -14.12
N LEU A 52 3.40 21.34 -15.33
CA LEU A 52 4.70 20.77 -15.67
C LEU A 52 5.83 21.83 -15.66
N GLY A 53 5.64 22.91 -14.93
CA GLY A 53 6.61 24.00 -14.84
C GLY A 53 6.85 24.70 -16.18
N PRO A 54 8.10 24.87 -16.61
CA PRO A 54 8.44 25.61 -17.84
C PRO A 54 7.94 24.97 -19.13
N ILE A 55 7.54 23.70 -19.10
CA ILE A 55 7.05 22.97 -20.28
C ILE A 55 5.61 23.36 -20.60
N GLY A 56 4.86 23.83 -19.61
CA GLY A 56 3.45 24.24 -19.75
C GLY A 56 2.49 23.49 -18.85
N ASN A 57 1.20 23.69 -19.09
CA ASN A 57 0.13 23.08 -18.32
C ASN A 57 -0.73 22.19 -19.21
N ALA A 58 -1.20 21.07 -18.63
CA ALA A 58 -2.19 20.21 -19.23
C ALA A 58 -3.50 20.29 -18.44
N TYR A 59 -4.64 20.24 -19.12
CA TYR A 59 -5.96 20.41 -18.55
C TYR A 59 -6.88 19.28 -18.98
N LEU A 60 -7.59 18.71 -18.00
CA LEU A 60 -8.60 17.69 -18.22
C LEU A 60 -9.89 18.11 -17.50
N ALA A 61 -11.05 17.87 -18.11
CA ALA A 61 -12.32 18.15 -17.46
C ALA A 61 -12.48 17.30 -16.19
N SER A 62 -12.82 17.92 -15.07
CA SER A 62 -13.09 17.17 -13.84
C SER A 62 -14.37 16.33 -13.99
N PRO A 63 -14.35 15.05 -13.56
CA PRO A 63 -15.55 14.22 -13.52
C PRO A 63 -16.54 14.67 -12.43
N VAL A 64 -16.12 15.47 -11.46
CA VAL A 64 -16.88 15.87 -10.27
C VAL A 64 -17.02 17.41 -10.21
N ARG A 65 -17.52 18.00 -11.30
CA ARG A 65 -17.74 19.46 -11.31
C ARG A 65 -18.68 19.92 -10.19
N PRO A 66 -18.43 21.05 -9.55
CA PRO A 66 -17.45 22.09 -9.83
C PRO A 66 -16.05 21.86 -9.21
N ILE A 67 -15.83 20.75 -8.51
CA ILE A 67 -14.55 20.46 -7.87
C ILE A 67 -13.51 20.16 -8.96
N GLY A 68 -12.36 20.82 -8.88
CA GLY A 68 -11.19 20.62 -9.69
C GLY A 68 -10.00 20.18 -8.86
N LEU A 69 -8.90 19.88 -9.54
CA LEU A 69 -7.66 19.45 -8.92
C LEU A 69 -6.48 20.14 -9.61
N SER A 70 -5.58 20.70 -8.85
CA SER A 70 -4.30 21.21 -9.35
C SER A 70 -3.19 20.26 -8.93
N LEU A 71 -2.45 19.75 -9.90
CA LEU A 71 -1.30 18.88 -9.74
C LEU A 71 -0.05 19.70 -10.06
N THR A 72 0.80 19.91 -9.08
CA THR A 72 2.08 20.60 -9.28
C THR A 72 3.20 19.59 -9.14
N VAL A 73 3.90 19.34 -10.23
CA VAL A 73 5.06 18.45 -10.24
C VAL A 73 6.19 19.18 -9.53
N GLY A 74 6.63 18.67 -8.39
CA GLY A 74 7.84 19.08 -7.69
C GLY A 74 9.08 18.69 -8.48
N GLY A 75 10.25 19.20 -8.08
CA GLY A 75 11.51 18.76 -8.64
C GLY A 75 11.61 17.24 -8.59
N VAL A 76 12.19 16.63 -9.63
CA VAL A 76 12.49 15.20 -9.65
C VAL A 76 13.33 14.91 -8.42
N GLY A 77 12.95 13.91 -7.63
CA GLY A 77 13.80 13.44 -6.54
C GLY A 77 15.21 13.20 -7.08
N SER A 78 16.22 13.29 -6.27
CA SER A 78 17.66 13.44 -6.54
C SER A 78 18.30 12.53 -7.62
N ALA A 79 17.55 11.72 -8.31
CA ALA A 79 17.98 10.74 -9.30
C ALA A 79 17.75 11.21 -10.73
N SER A 80 18.33 12.27 -11.17
CA SER A 80 18.55 12.70 -12.55
C SER A 80 17.75 13.93 -13.01
N GLU A 81 18.46 15.03 -13.06
CA GLU A 81 18.07 16.27 -13.75
C GLU A 81 18.06 16.11 -15.30
N ASN A 82 18.08 14.89 -15.82
CA ASN A 82 18.11 14.66 -17.26
C ASN A 82 16.69 14.56 -17.82
N PRO A 83 16.25 15.51 -18.68
CA PRO A 83 14.93 15.45 -19.31
C PRO A 83 14.63 14.16 -20.06
N ASP A 84 15.66 13.47 -20.55
CA ASP A 84 15.51 12.17 -21.25
C ASP A 84 15.00 11.06 -20.33
N SER A 85 15.18 11.19 -19.01
CA SER A 85 14.66 10.23 -18.03
C SER A 85 13.14 10.25 -17.92
N LEU A 86 12.48 11.37 -18.23
CA LEU A 86 11.02 11.50 -18.22
C LEU A 86 10.32 10.59 -19.25
N PHE A 87 11.04 10.20 -20.30
CA PHE A 87 10.53 9.38 -21.41
C PHE A 87 11.27 8.05 -21.53
N SER A 88 12.02 7.64 -20.49
CA SER A 88 12.59 6.31 -20.43
C SER A 88 11.48 5.26 -20.49
N GLU A 89 11.78 4.08 -21.01
CA GLU A 89 10.81 2.95 -21.05
C GLU A 89 10.27 2.67 -19.64
N GLN A 90 11.10 2.78 -18.63
CA GLN A 90 10.76 2.57 -17.23
C GLN A 90 9.75 3.59 -16.72
N THR A 91 9.97 4.88 -17.01
CA THR A 91 9.02 5.95 -16.67
C THR A 91 7.69 5.78 -17.40
N LEU A 92 7.71 5.39 -18.67
CA LEU A 92 6.50 5.09 -19.43
C LEU A 92 5.75 3.89 -18.85
N ILE A 93 6.46 2.87 -18.38
CA ILE A 93 5.88 1.73 -17.68
C ILE A 93 5.16 2.20 -16.41
N ALA A 94 5.75 3.07 -15.61
CA ALA A 94 5.12 3.61 -14.41
C ALA A 94 3.80 4.35 -14.70
N TYR A 95 3.69 4.98 -15.87
CA TYR A 95 2.45 5.64 -16.30
C TYR A 95 1.42 4.70 -16.94
N THR A 96 1.75 3.43 -17.24
CA THR A 96 0.77 2.51 -17.83
C THR A 96 -0.39 2.21 -16.89
N SER A 97 -0.12 2.07 -15.59
CA SER A 97 -1.15 1.87 -14.57
C SER A 97 -2.09 3.07 -14.47
N LEU A 98 -1.55 4.28 -14.48
CA LEU A 98 -2.36 5.50 -14.52
C LEU A 98 -3.24 5.59 -15.77
N TYR A 99 -2.73 5.12 -16.90
CA TYR A 99 -3.49 5.12 -18.16
C TYR A 99 -4.57 4.03 -18.19
N THR A 100 -4.26 2.83 -17.70
CA THR A 100 -5.17 1.67 -17.78
C THR A 100 -6.22 1.66 -16.68
N GLU A 101 -5.85 2.05 -15.48
CA GLU A 101 -6.69 2.00 -14.27
C GLU A 101 -6.59 3.28 -13.43
N PRO A 102 -6.88 4.47 -14.01
CA PRO A 102 -6.70 5.74 -13.30
C PRO A 102 -7.52 5.83 -12.02
N GLY A 103 -8.67 5.18 -11.95
CA GLY A 103 -9.51 5.12 -10.77
C GLY A 103 -8.81 4.42 -9.59
N GLU A 104 -8.06 3.36 -9.85
CA GLU A 104 -7.30 2.65 -8.84
C GLU A 104 -6.13 3.49 -8.31
N VAL A 105 -5.31 4.01 -9.23
CA VAL A 105 -4.13 4.84 -8.89
C VAL A 105 -4.52 6.10 -8.13
N LEU A 106 -5.60 6.77 -8.57
CA LEU A 106 -6.03 8.03 -7.97
C LEU A 106 -6.90 7.84 -6.71
N SER A 107 -7.40 6.64 -6.44
CA SER A 107 -8.32 6.41 -5.32
C SER A 107 -7.71 6.73 -3.96
N GLY A 108 -6.46 6.37 -3.72
CA GLY A 108 -5.73 6.68 -2.50
C GLY A 108 -5.48 8.18 -2.32
N ILE A 109 -5.10 8.85 -3.41
CA ILE A 109 -4.90 10.31 -3.43
C ILE A 109 -6.22 11.05 -3.14
N VAL A 110 -7.31 10.62 -3.76
CA VAL A 110 -8.65 11.20 -3.53
C VAL A 110 -9.07 11.00 -2.07
N GLU A 111 -8.83 9.84 -1.48
CA GLU A 111 -9.12 9.61 -0.06
C GLU A 111 -8.28 10.52 0.84
N GLY A 112 -7.00 10.67 0.56
CA GLY A 112 -6.12 11.61 1.24
C GLY A 112 -6.64 13.04 1.19
N LEU A 113 -7.07 13.49 -0.01
CA LEU A 113 -7.67 14.81 -0.21
C LEU A 113 -8.98 14.98 0.57
N VAL A 114 -9.84 13.97 0.58
CA VAL A 114 -11.10 14.01 1.36
C VAL A 114 -10.79 14.11 2.85
N ARG A 115 -9.85 13.31 3.34
CA ARG A 115 -9.43 13.34 4.75
C ARG A 115 -8.87 14.72 5.13
N ASP A 116 -8.02 15.30 4.29
CA ASP A 116 -7.47 16.63 4.52
C ASP A 116 -8.55 17.73 4.43
N ALA A 117 -9.48 17.62 3.47
CA ALA A 117 -10.62 18.53 3.35
C ALA A 117 -11.49 18.52 4.62
N VAL A 118 -11.76 17.35 5.18
CA VAL A 118 -12.50 17.21 6.45
C VAL A 118 -11.69 17.84 7.59
N ARG A 119 -10.39 17.58 7.68
CA ARG A 119 -9.52 18.15 8.71
C ARG A 119 -9.50 19.68 8.65
N GLU A 120 -9.30 20.27 7.47
CA GLU A 120 -9.27 21.72 7.26
C GLU A 120 -10.67 22.35 7.48
N GLY A 121 -11.72 21.64 7.07
CA GLY A 121 -13.11 22.04 7.35
C GLY A 121 -13.40 22.08 8.85
N LEU A 122 -13.03 21.07 9.61
CA LEU A 122 -13.20 21.03 11.06
C LEU A 122 -12.42 22.15 11.77
N LYS A 123 -11.19 22.46 11.31
CA LYS A 123 -10.42 23.60 11.83
C LYS A 123 -11.15 24.92 11.57
N ALA A 124 -11.65 25.13 10.35
CA ALA A 124 -12.40 26.33 9.99
C ALA A 124 -13.69 26.44 10.82
N GLU A 125 -14.42 25.35 11.00
CA GLU A 125 -15.62 25.32 11.82
C GLU A 125 -15.32 25.65 13.29
N ALA A 126 -14.26 25.10 13.85
CA ALA A 126 -13.82 25.40 15.21
C ALA A 126 -13.48 26.89 15.39
N VAL A 127 -12.80 27.50 14.42
CA VAL A 127 -12.48 28.95 14.42
C VAL A 127 -13.78 29.78 14.36
N LEU A 128 -14.73 29.42 13.48
CA LEU A 128 -16.02 30.10 13.39
C LEU A 128 -16.81 30.01 14.70
N LEU A 129 -16.87 28.82 15.30
CA LEU A 129 -17.56 28.60 16.59
C LEU A 129 -16.89 29.36 17.73
N LEU A 130 -15.55 29.41 17.76
CA LEU A 130 -14.80 30.20 18.72
C LEU A 130 -15.09 31.70 18.55
N GLY A 131 -15.15 32.21 17.32
CA GLY A 131 -15.54 33.56 17.00
C GLY A 131 -16.96 33.90 17.53
N VAL A 132 -17.91 33.01 17.31
CA VAL A 132 -19.28 33.15 17.85
C VAL A 132 -19.28 33.14 19.38
N ALA A 133 -18.49 32.27 20.01
CA ALA A 133 -18.39 32.19 21.47
C ALA A 133 -17.78 33.47 22.07
N LEU A 134 -16.70 33.97 21.49
CA LEU A 134 -16.04 35.23 21.90
C LEU A 134 -16.96 36.44 21.70
N TRP A 135 -17.70 36.50 20.59
CA TRP A 135 -18.67 37.55 20.36
C TRP A 135 -19.81 37.53 21.38
N ARG A 136 -20.30 36.32 21.77
CA ARG A 136 -21.30 36.19 22.85
C ARG A 136 -20.76 36.59 24.20
N LEU A 137 -19.47 36.22 24.49
CA LEU A 137 -18.82 36.62 25.73
C LEU A 137 -18.64 38.13 25.81
N ARG A 138 -18.15 38.76 24.72
CA ARG A 138 -17.99 40.22 24.61
C ARG A 138 -19.33 40.93 24.84
N ARG A 139 -20.46 40.43 24.29
CA ARG A 139 -21.80 41.01 24.53
C ARG A 139 -22.24 40.94 26.01
N ARG A 140 -21.69 40.03 26.80
CA ARG A 140 -21.96 39.95 28.24
C ARG A 140 -21.09 40.92 29.06
N LEU A 141 -19.91 41.29 28.52
CA LEU A 141 -18.91 42.09 29.22
C LEU A 141 -18.95 43.58 28.85
N VAL A 142 -19.51 43.95 27.69
CA VAL A 142 -19.56 45.33 27.20
C VAL A 142 -21.03 45.84 27.29
N ALA A 143 -21.20 47.05 27.84
CA ALA A 143 -22.47 47.69 28.09
C ALA A 143 -23.39 47.77 26.83
N PRO A 144 -24.69 47.59 26.96
CA PRO A 144 -25.64 47.33 25.86
C PRO A 144 -25.89 48.50 24.90
N TRP A 145 -25.35 49.70 25.16
CA TRP A 145 -25.66 50.91 24.38
C TRP A 145 -24.88 51.05 23.04
N ILE A 146 -23.91 50.21 22.77
CA ILE A 146 -23.13 50.24 21.50
C ILE A 146 -23.63 49.23 20.44
N VAL A 147 -24.55 48.35 20.78
CA VAL A 147 -25.05 47.32 19.86
C VAL A 147 -26.30 47.83 19.16
N THR A 148 -26.12 48.43 17.97
CA THR A 148 -27.24 48.57 17.03
C THR A 148 -27.86 47.20 16.80
N THR A 149 -29.13 47.06 17.11
CA THR A 149 -29.93 45.84 16.96
C THR A 149 -30.03 45.46 15.49
N VAL A 150 -29.03 44.74 14.98
CA VAL A 150 -29.20 43.93 13.76
C VAL A 150 -30.26 42.91 14.14
N THR A 151 -31.48 43.09 13.65
CA THR A 151 -32.58 42.14 13.91
C THR A 151 -32.09 40.75 13.45
N ARG A 152 -32.49 39.69 14.16
CA ARG A 152 -32.14 38.29 13.79
C ARG A 152 -32.44 38.00 12.32
N ARG A 153 -33.46 38.62 11.75
CA ARG A 153 -33.82 38.53 10.32
C ARG A 153 -32.75 39.14 9.40
N ARG A 154 -32.15 40.30 9.76
CA ARG A 154 -31.08 40.92 8.96
C ARG A 154 -29.79 40.07 9.02
N ALA A 155 -29.43 39.55 10.19
CA ALA A 155 -28.28 38.65 10.33
C ALA A 155 -28.46 37.36 9.52
N ALA A 156 -29.65 36.76 9.55
CA ALA A 156 -29.97 35.59 8.73
C ALA A 156 -29.95 35.92 7.23
N ALA A 157 -30.48 37.07 6.81
CA ALA A 157 -30.45 37.51 5.40
C ALA A 157 -29.00 37.75 4.90
N VAL A 158 -28.16 38.39 5.71
CA VAL A 158 -26.73 38.57 5.38
C VAL A 158 -26.01 37.23 5.29
N TYR A 159 -26.27 36.30 6.21
CA TYR A 159 -25.68 34.95 6.15
C TYR A 159 -26.09 34.22 4.87
N VAL A 160 -27.38 34.19 4.55
CA VAL A 160 -27.91 33.56 3.33
C VAL A 160 -27.30 34.20 2.08
N ALA A 161 -27.17 35.55 2.05
CA ALA A 161 -26.57 36.27 0.95
C ALA A 161 -25.06 35.91 0.78
N VAL A 162 -24.31 35.79 1.88
CA VAL A 162 -22.89 35.37 1.84
C VAL A 162 -22.76 33.92 1.35
N VAL A 163 -23.56 33.01 1.88
CA VAL A 163 -23.57 31.61 1.42
C VAL A 163 -23.95 31.53 -0.05
N ALA A 164 -24.98 32.24 -0.48
CA ALA A 164 -25.41 32.28 -1.89
C ALA A 164 -24.34 32.87 -2.80
N LEU A 165 -23.62 33.90 -2.37
CA LEU A 165 -22.54 34.51 -3.12
C LEU A 165 -21.33 33.53 -3.24
N VAL A 166 -20.95 32.88 -2.15
CA VAL A 166 -19.88 31.87 -2.13
C VAL A 166 -20.27 30.67 -3.01
N VAL A 167 -21.47 30.12 -2.85
CA VAL A 167 -21.95 29.01 -3.68
C VAL A 167 -22.07 29.42 -5.14
N GLY A 168 -22.58 30.63 -5.41
CA GLY A 168 -22.68 31.18 -6.76
C GLY A 168 -21.33 31.33 -7.44
N SER A 169 -20.30 31.82 -6.72
CA SER A 169 -18.94 31.92 -7.26
C SER A 169 -18.29 30.56 -7.57
N ILE A 170 -18.67 29.51 -6.83
CA ILE A 170 -18.21 28.14 -7.06
C ILE A 170 -18.89 27.53 -8.28
N LEU A 171 -20.19 27.78 -8.48
CA LEU A 171 -20.97 27.19 -9.58
C LEU A 171 -20.67 27.83 -10.93
N VAL A 172 -20.03 29.00 -10.97
CA VAL A 172 -19.61 29.69 -12.19
C VAL A 172 -18.07 29.74 -12.24
N PRO A 173 -17.41 28.66 -12.65
CA PRO A 173 -15.97 28.63 -12.74
C PRO A 173 -15.46 29.69 -13.75
N PRO A 174 -14.31 30.31 -13.52
CA PRO A 174 -13.74 31.25 -14.45
C PRO A 174 -13.50 30.60 -15.81
N LYS A 175 -13.81 31.34 -16.89
CA LYS A 175 -13.50 30.85 -18.23
C LYS A 175 -11.97 30.84 -18.44
N PRO A 176 -11.44 29.82 -19.13
CA PRO A 176 -10.03 29.80 -19.49
C PRO A 176 -9.67 31.06 -20.31
N THR A 177 -8.60 31.75 -19.93
CA THR A 177 -8.13 32.97 -20.60
C THR A 177 -7.11 32.66 -21.69
N ASP A 178 -6.42 31.52 -21.58
CA ASP A 178 -5.32 31.17 -22.46
C ASP A 178 -5.77 30.26 -23.61
N PRO A 179 -5.14 30.37 -24.81
CA PRO A 179 -5.41 29.47 -25.90
C PRO A 179 -5.06 28.03 -25.51
N ARG A 180 -5.96 27.11 -25.78
CA ARG A 180 -5.77 25.69 -25.47
C ARG A 180 -5.73 24.85 -26.75
N HIS A 181 -4.78 23.95 -26.82
CA HIS A 181 -4.56 23.04 -27.93
C HIS A 181 -5.04 21.64 -27.55
N PRO A 182 -5.90 20.98 -28.32
CA PRO A 182 -6.29 19.60 -28.05
C PRO A 182 -5.10 18.66 -28.31
N VAL A 183 -5.03 17.60 -27.54
CA VAL A 183 -4.10 16.49 -27.75
C VAL A 183 -4.78 15.45 -28.60
N SER A 184 -4.35 15.29 -29.86
CA SER A 184 -5.10 14.59 -30.91
C SER A 184 -5.30 13.09 -30.62
N ILE A 185 -4.33 12.46 -29.97
CA ILE A 185 -4.39 11.02 -29.67
C ILE A 185 -5.28 10.69 -28.46
N ALA A 186 -5.68 11.69 -27.70
CA ALA A 186 -6.62 11.52 -26.59
C ALA A 186 -8.08 11.36 -27.06
N GLU A 187 -8.37 11.65 -28.34
CA GLU A 187 -9.72 11.54 -28.91
C GLU A 187 -10.28 10.11 -28.75
N GLY A 188 -11.50 10.02 -28.22
CA GLY A 188 -12.23 8.77 -28.02
C GLY A 188 -11.86 7.93 -26.78
N GLY A 189 -10.96 8.41 -25.90
CA GLY A 189 -10.57 7.73 -24.67
C GLY A 189 -10.95 8.50 -23.39
N GLN A 190 -10.52 8.00 -22.24
CA GLN A 190 -10.71 8.63 -20.93
C GLN A 190 -10.13 10.05 -20.86
N PHE A 191 -9.15 10.37 -21.70
CA PHE A 191 -8.48 11.66 -21.81
C PHE A 191 -8.99 12.50 -22.99
N SER A 192 -10.18 12.22 -23.50
CA SER A 192 -10.74 12.92 -24.69
C SER A 192 -10.89 14.43 -24.55
N SER A 193 -10.95 14.95 -23.31
CA SER A 193 -10.99 16.39 -23.03
C SER A 193 -9.62 17.00 -22.73
N LEU A 194 -8.52 16.25 -22.92
CA LEU A 194 -7.17 16.72 -22.63
C LEU A 194 -6.77 17.85 -23.59
N THR A 195 -6.46 18.98 -23.02
CA THR A 195 -5.96 20.17 -23.71
C THR A 195 -4.70 20.70 -23.04
N VAL A 196 -3.87 21.42 -23.77
CA VAL A 196 -2.62 21.99 -23.27
C VAL A 196 -2.49 23.44 -23.70
N ASP A 197 -1.70 24.22 -22.97
CA ASP A 197 -1.40 25.64 -23.30
C ASP A 197 -0.26 25.82 -24.31
N SER A 198 0.41 24.73 -24.71
CA SER A 198 1.58 24.76 -25.60
C SER A 198 1.48 23.69 -26.69
N LEU A 199 1.74 24.07 -27.97
CA LEU A 199 1.86 23.13 -29.08
C LEU A 199 3.02 22.14 -28.91
N LEU A 200 4.11 22.58 -28.25
CA LEU A 200 5.22 21.71 -27.94
C LEU A 200 4.77 20.58 -27.00
N LEU A 201 4.06 20.95 -25.95
CA LEU A 201 3.52 20.00 -24.97
C LEU A 201 2.49 19.05 -25.62
N ALA A 202 1.66 19.55 -26.53
CA ALA A 202 0.73 18.69 -27.28
C ALA A 202 1.47 17.59 -28.03
N ASN A 203 2.53 17.93 -28.77
CA ASN A 203 3.32 16.96 -29.53
C ASN A 203 4.06 15.95 -28.63
N VAL A 204 4.56 16.42 -27.49
CA VAL A 204 5.24 15.57 -26.51
C VAL A 204 4.25 14.55 -25.89
N LEU A 205 3.08 15.02 -25.47
CA LEU A 205 2.04 14.15 -24.91
C LEU A 205 1.48 13.17 -25.92
N ASP A 206 1.28 13.57 -27.18
CA ASP A 206 0.85 12.66 -28.25
C ASP A 206 1.82 11.48 -28.43
N ARG A 207 3.14 11.74 -28.39
CA ARG A 207 4.16 10.68 -28.48
C ARG A 207 4.19 9.81 -27.23
N GLY A 208 4.13 10.44 -26.05
CA GLY A 208 4.11 9.73 -24.76
C GLY A 208 2.90 8.81 -24.64
N ILE A 209 1.70 9.30 -24.92
CA ILE A 209 0.47 8.51 -24.87
C ILE A 209 0.50 7.35 -25.87
N LYS A 210 1.06 7.56 -27.08
CA LYS A 210 1.27 6.46 -28.05
C LYS A 210 2.16 5.37 -27.47
N GLY A 211 3.29 5.74 -26.87
CA GLY A 211 4.20 4.81 -26.22
C GLY A 211 3.52 4.02 -25.12
N ILE A 212 2.82 4.72 -24.22
CA ILE A 212 2.07 4.11 -23.11
C ILE A 212 1.01 3.13 -23.63
N LYS A 213 0.22 3.50 -24.65
CA LYS A 213 -0.79 2.61 -25.26
C LYS A 213 -0.18 1.32 -25.82
N LEU A 214 0.92 1.42 -26.55
CA LEU A 214 1.60 0.26 -27.13
C LEU A 214 2.18 -0.65 -26.04
N LEU A 215 2.83 -0.05 -25.05
CA LEU A 215 3.45 -0.77 -23.94
C LEU A 215 2.39 -1.46 -23.07
N SER A 216 1.34 -0.75 -22.71
CA SER A 216 0.20 -1.29 -21.96
C SER A 216 -0.45 -2.47 -22.69
N ALA A 217 -0.73 -2.33 -23.98
CA ALA A 217 -1.32 -3.42 -24.76
C ALA A 217 -0.39 -4.64 -24.88
N ARG A 218 0.93 -4.44 -24.91
CA ARG A 218 1.91 -5.52 -24.89
C ARG A 218 1.93 -6.23 -23.54
N GLN A 219 2.00 -5.47 -22.46
CA GLN A 219 2.01 -6.00 -21.09
C GLN A 219 0.73 -6.76 -20.76
N GLN A 220 -0.45 -6.19 -21.05
CA GLN A 220 -1.72 -6.86 -20.81
C GLN A 220 -1.82 -8.21 -21.55
N ARG A 221 -1.32 -8.28 -22.77
CA ARG A 221 -1.27 -9.56 -23.52
C ARG A 221 -0.32 -10.55 -22.87
N ALA A 222 0.88 -10.11 -22.45
CA ALA A 222 1.85 -10.97 -21.78
C ALA A 222 1.30 -11.54 -20.47
N VAL A 223 0.71 -10.67 -19.64
CA VAL A 223 0.07 -11.08 -18.38
C VAL A 223 -1.08 -12.05 -18.64
N LYS A 224 -1.98 -11.73 -19.59
CA LYS A 224 -3.09 -12.65 -19.90
C LYS A 224 -2.59 -14.01 -20.35
N THR A 225 -1.60 -14.08 -21.25
CA THR A 225 -1.03 -15.34 -21.71
C THR A 225 -0.39 -16.11 -20.54
N TYR A 226 0.34 -15.41 -19.66
CA TYR A 226 0.92 -16.02 -18.49
C TYR A 226 -0.13 -16.59 -17.53
N LEU A 227 -1.17 -15.80 -17.20
CA LEU A 227 -2.26 -16.23 -16.32
C LEU A 227 -3.02 -17.44 -16.88
N ASP A 228 -3.35 -17.42 -18.17
CA ASP A 228 -4.03 -18.53 -18.83
C ASP A 228 -3.18 -19.81 -18.77
N SER A 229 -1.87 -19.72 -19.04
CA SER A 229 -0.95 -20.85 -19.02
C SER A 229 -0.68 -21.37 -17.61
N ALA A 230 -0.41 -20.48 -16.65
CA ALA A 230 -0.16 -20.85 -15.25
C ALA A 230 -1.41 -21.48 -14.60
N THR A 231 -2.61 -20.95 -14.91
CA THR A 231 -3.87 -21.55 -14.47
C THR A 231 -4.05 -22.95 -15.05
N GLY A 232 -3.70 -23.15 -16.32
CA GLY A 232 -3.72 -24.47 -16.95
C GLY A 232 -2.74 -25.45 -16.27
N SER A 233 -1.53 -24.99 -15.99
CA SER A 233 -0.51 -25.76 -15.27
C SER A 233 -0.98 -26.15 -13.86
N LEU A 234 -1.51 -25.21 -13.09
CA LEU A 234 -2.08 -25.47 -11.76
C LEU A 234 -3.24 -26.46 -11.82
N SER A 235 -4.14 -26.30 -12.80
CA SER A 235 -5.30 -27.19 -12.97
C SER A 235 -4.90 -28.62 -13.30
N SER A 236 -3.75 -28.84 -13.94
CA SER A 236 -3.25 -30.19 -14.23
C SER A 236 -2.67 -30.90 -12.99
N GLN A 237 -2.45 -30.17 -11.89
CA GLN A 237 -1.81 -30.66 -10.65
C GLN A 237 -2.76 -30.61 -9.42
N LEU A 238 -4.06 -30.56 -9.63
CA LEU A 238 -5.05 -30.51 -8.54
C LEU A 238 -4.92 -31.66 -7.52
N GLY A 239 -4.36 -32.80 -7.96
CA GLY A 239 -4.09 -33.96 -7.07
C GLY A 239 -2.97 -33.72 -6.07
N ASP A 240 -2.01 -32.88 -6.44
CA ASP A 240 -0.76 -32.62 -5.69
C ASP A 240 -0.89 -31.36 -4.81
N LEU A 241 -2.04 -30.67 -4.86
CA LEU A 241 -2.27 -29.48 -4.04
C LEU A 241 -2.05 -29.76 -2.56
N PRO A 242 -1.47 -28.82 -1.82
CA PRO A 242 -1.29 -28.90 -0.38
C PRO A 242 -2.62 -29.20 0.33
N LYS A 243 -2.59 -30.18 1.25
CA LYS A 243 -3.77 -30.60 2.04
C LYS A 243 -3.35 -30.90 3.47
N PRO A 244 -4.07 -30.40 4.47
CA PRO A 244 -3.79 -30.73 5.85
C PRO A 244 -4.19 -32.21 6.12
N GLY A 245 -3.40 -32.86 6.98
CA GLY A 245 -3.77 -34.13 7.57
C GLY A 245 -4.87 -34.00 8.62
N SER A 246 -5.33 -35.13 9.16
CA SER A 246 -6.29 -35.11 10.28
C SER A 246 -5.61 -34.50 11.53
N GLY A 247 -6.19 -33.46 12.10
CA GLY A 247 -5.62 -32.73 13.27
C GLY A 247 -4.46 -31.84 12.91
N GLU A 248 -4.41 -31.32 11.68
CA GLU A 248 -3.45 -30.32 11.25
C GLU A 248 -4.15 -29.03 10.81
N THR A 249 -3.61 -27.90 11.24
CA THR A 249 -3.92 -26.57 10.72
C THR A 249 -2.95 -26.22 9.59
N MET A 250 -3.48 -25.75 8.46
CA MET A 250 -2.69 -25.34 7.29
C MET A 250 -2.61 -23.82 7.18
N ILE A 251 -1.41 -23.30 7.07
CA ILE A 251 -1.08 -21.89 6.99
C ILE A 251 -0.54 -21.62 5.59
N LEU A 252 -1.04 -20.60 4.89
CA LEU A 252 -0.44 -20.09 3.66
C LEU A 252 0.43 -18.89 4.02
N GLY A 253 1.71 -18.92 3.64
CA GLY A 253 2.65 -17.83 3.86
C GLY A 253 3.36 -17.41 2.58
N PHE A 254 3.60 -16.12 2.43
CA PHE A 254 4.41 -15.54 1.36
C PHE A 254 5.05 -14.22 1.81
N SER A 255 5.90 -13.65 0.95
CA SER A 255 6.58 -12.36 1.15
C SER A 255 6.90 -11.72 -0.20
N ASP A 256 7.22 -10.43 -0.19
CA ASP A 256 7.80 -9.73 -1.35
C ASP A 256 6.91 -9.83 -2.61
N LEU A 257 5.62 -9.51 -2.46
CA LEU A 257 4.65 -9.53 -3.56
C LEU A 257 4.84 -8.34 -4.52
N HIS A 258 5.33 -7.19 -4.01
CA HIS A 258 5.68 -6.00 -4.78
C HIS A 258 4.65 -5.59 -5.82
N CYS A 259 3.39 -5.45 -5.39
CA CYS A 259 2.29 -5.03 -6.26
C CYS A 259 2.07 -5.93 -7.49
N ASN A 260 2.57 -7.16 -7.54
CA ASN A 260 2.35 -8.03 -8.69
C ASN A 260 0.92 -8.59 -8.71
N ARG A 261 0.03 -7.89 -9.40
CA ARG A 261 -1.41 -8.22 -9.45
C ARG A 261 -1.69 -9.56 -10.13
N ALA A 262 -0.86 -9.97 -11.08
CA ALA A 262 -1.00 -11.27 -11.73
C ALA A 262 -0.72 -12.40 -10.73
N MET A 263 0.31 -12.22 -9.91
CA MET A 263 0.65 -13.18 -8.87
C MET A 263 -0.39 -13.19 -7.76
N ALA A 264 -0.87 -12.02 -7.30
CA ALA A 264 -1.98 -11.95 -6.34
C ALA A 264 -3.21 -12.73 -6.82
N GLU A 265 -3.56 -12.66 -8.11
CA GLU A 265 -4.66 -13.45 -8.69
C GLU A 265 -4.38 -14.95 -8.67
N LEU A 266 -3.17 -15.41 -9.02
CA LEU A 266 -2.80 -16.82 -8.98
C LEU A 266 -2.75 -17.37 -7.55
N ILE A 267 -2.20 -16.59 -6.61
CA ILE A 267 -2.17 -16.95 -5.18
C ILE A 267 -3.60 -17.04 -4.64
N SER A 268 -4.50 -16.12 -5.02
CA SER A 268 -5.90 -16.18 -4.64
C SER A 268 -6.58 -17.46 -5.16
N ARG A 269 -6.34 -17.85 -6.41
CA ARG A 269 -6.85 -19.12 -6.97
C ARG A 269 -6.30 -20.33 -6.22
N LEU A 270 -5.03 -20.31 -5.84
CA LEU A 270 -4.39 -21.36 -5.07
C LEU A 270 -4.98 -21.43 -3.65
N ALA A 271 -5.13 -20.30 -2.98
CA ALA A 271 -5.75 -20.20 -1.66
C ALA A 271 -7.21 -20.73 -1.67
N HIS A 272 -7.98 -20.33 -2.69
CA HIS A 272 -9.35 -20.84 -2.87
C HIS A 272 -9.40 -22.35 -3.10
N ALA A 273 -8.44 -22.92 -3.83
CA ALA A 273 -8.38 -24.35 -4.11
C ALA A 273 -7.90 -25.19 -2.90
N THR A 274 -7.05 -24.62 -2.05
CA THR A 274 -6.43 -25.30 -0.90
C THR A 274 -7.11 -25.03 0.44
N GLN A 275 -7.80 -23.88 0.56
CA GLN A 275 -8.52 -23.41 1.75
C GLN A 275 -7.66 -23.42 3.03
N PRO A 276 -6.58 -22.64 3.09
CA PRO A 276 -5.79 -22.49 4.30
C PRO A 276 -6.63 -21.88 5.43
N SER A 277 -6.26 -22.14 6.67
CA SER A 277 -6.94 -21.57 7.84
C SER A 277 -6.61 -20.09 8.05
N ILE A 278 -5.45 -19.64 7.57
CA ILE A 278 -4.93 -18.28 7.71
C ILE A 278 -3.94 -17.98 6.58
N VAL A 279 -3.85 -16.72 6.22
CA VAL A 279 -2.85 -16.19 5.27
C VAL A 279 -1.91 -15.24 6.00
N LEU A 280 -0.62 -15.36 5.75
CA LEU A 280 0.44 -14.57 6.38
C LEU A 280 1.33 -13.96 5.29
N SER A 281 1.58 -12.64 5.38
CA SER A 281 2.63 -11.98 4.60
C SER A 281 3.75 -11.50 5.51
N SER A 282 4.99 -11.77 5.11
CA SER A 282 6.19 -11.25 5.78
C SER A 282 6.65 -9.91 5.20
N GLY A 283 5.78 -9.18 4.48
CA GLY A 283 5.99 -7.80 4.05
C GLY A 283 6.52 -7.63 2.63
N ASP A 284 6.82 -6.39 2.29
CA ASP A 284 7.15 -5.91 0.96
C ASP A 284 6.03 -6.20 -0.06
N ASP A 285 4.81 -5.91 0.36
CA ASP A 285 3.61 -6.09 -0.44
C ASP A 285 3.46 -4.98 -1.50
N THR A 286 3.99 -3.78 -1.22
CA THR A 286 4.08 -2.66 -2.15
C THR A 286 5.51 -2.50 -2.73
N VAL A 287 5.67 -1.58 -3.70
CA VAL A 287 6.99 -1.26 -4.29
C VAL A 287 7.57 0.00 -3.67
N ASN A 288 6.74 1.00 -3.41
CA ASN A 288 7.16 2.33 -2.96
C ASN A 288 6.35 2.85 -1.77
N GLY A 289 5.38 2.10 -1.27
CA GLY A 289 4.53 2.52 -0.17
C GLY A 289 3.68 3.78 -0.45
N THR A 290 3.27 4.00 -1.70
CA THR A 290 2.56 5.22 -2.11
C THR A 290 1.05 5.05 -2.15
N ALA A 291 0.29 6.16 -2.12
CA ALA A 291 -1.16 6.12 -2.23
C ALA A 291 -1.64 5.51 -3.56
N ALA A 292 -0.84 5.61 -4.60
CA ALA A 292 -1.13 5.06 -5.92
C ALA A 292 -1.17 3.51 -5.92
N GLU A 293 -0.57 2.86 -4.93
CA GLU A 293 -0.49 1.40 -4.82
C GLU A 293 -1.69 0.77 -4.08
N ARG A 294 -2.65 1.58 -3.64
CA ARG A 294 -3.86 1.09 -2.97
C ARG A 294 -4.60 -0.02 -3.75
N GLY A 295 -4.56 0.05 -5.09
CA GLY A 295 -5.16 -0.98 -5.94
C GLY A 295 -4.48 -2.36 -5.79
N CYS A 296 -3.17 -2.38 -5.49
CA CYS A 296 -2.42 -3.60 -5.19
C CYS A 296 -2.91 -4.21 -3.88
N ILE A 297 -2.94 -3.39 -2.81
CA ILE A 297 -3.37 -3.81 -1.48
C ILE A 297 -4.80 -4.39 -1.50
N ARG A 298 -5.72 -3.78 -2.28
CA ARG A 298 -7.08 -4.34 -2.40
C ARG A 298 -7.11 -5.70 -3.10
N ARG A 299 -6.26 -5.94 -4.08
CA ARG A 299 -6.18 -7.24 -4.76
C ARG A 299 -5.54 -8.29 -3.87
N GLU A 300 -4.55 -7.91 -3.13
CA GLU A 300 -3.89 -8.76 -2.16
C GLU A 300 -4.85 -9.16 -1.03
N ALA A 301 -5.57 -8.20 -0.45
CA ALA A 301 -6.58 -8.47 0.56
C ALA A 301 -7.70 -9.44 0.10
N ALA A 302 -7.86 -9.62 -1.21
CA ALA A 302 -8.79 -10.59 -1.78
C ALA A 302 -8.16 -11.99 -1.99
N ILE A 303 -6.89 -12.21 -1.60
CA ILE A 303 -6.25 -13.54 -1.69
C ILE A 303 -6.98 -14.56 -0.81
N PRO A 304 -7.23 -14.30 0.49
CA PRO A 304 -8.03 -15.20 1.30
C PRO A 304 -9.52 -15.00 1.00
N ASP A 305 -10.23 -16.10 0.92
CA ASP A 305 -11.68 -16.11 0.86
C ASP A 305 -12.21 -16.36 2.28
N GLU A 306 -12.54 -15.29 3.00
CA GLU A 306 -13.12 -15.32 4.35
C GLU A 306 -12.22 -15.80 5.52
N VAL A 307 -10.91 -15.99 5.29
CA VAL A 307 -9.97 -16.34 6.38
C VAL A 307 -9.12 -15.13 6.81
N PRO A 308 -8.60 -15.11 8.05
CA PRO A 308 -7.75 -14.02 8.51
C PRO A 308 -6.51 -13.85 7.64
N PHE A 309 -6.16 -12.60 7.36
CA PHE A 309 -4.93 -12.23 6.68
C PHE A 309 -4.11 -11.27 7.56
N LEU A 310 -2.94 -11.73 8.00
CA LEU A 310 -2.04 -10.99 8.87
C LEU A 310 -0.74 -10.64 8.14
N VAL A 311 -0.22 -9.45 8.40
CA VAL A 311 0.94 -8.89 7.71
C VAL A 311 1.92 -8.30 8.70
N ALA A 312 3.20 -8.63 8.56
CA ALA A 312 4.32 -7.87 9.11
C ALA A 312 4.92 -7.07 7.94
N THR A 313 4.68 -5.76 7.91
CA THR A 313 5.09 -4.92 6.78
C THR A 313 6.60 -4.82 6.64
N GLY A 314 7.08 -4.68 5.39
CA GLY A 314 8.49 -4.62 5.06
C GLY A 314 8.98 -3.20 4.73
N ASN A 315 10.24 -3.09 4.33
CA ASN A 315 10.85 -1.77 4.07
C ASN A 315 10.34 -1.07 2.80
N HIS A 316 9.60 -1.73 1.93
CA HIS A 316 8.90 -1.13 0.80
C HIS A 316 7.46 -0.69 1.14
N ASP A 317 6.97 -1.06 2.31
CA ASP A 317 5.67 -0.64 2.82
C ASP A 317 5.84 0.61 3.70
N SER A 318 4.83 1.43 3.79
CA SER A 318 4.85 2.68 4.58
C SER A 318 3.69 2.72 5.57
N ASP A 319 3.70 3.65 6.52
CA ASP A 319 2.55 3.94 7.39
C ASP A 319 1.25 4.14 6.60
N LEU A 320 1.35 4.69 5.38
CA LEU A 320 0.21 4.85 4.49
C LEU A 320 -0.28 3.50 3.96
N THR A 321 0.64 2.62 3.56
CA THR A 321 0.35 1.24 3.14
C THR A 321 -0.35 0.48 4.25
N GLU A 322 0.16 0.54 5.47
CA GLU A 322 -0.47 -0.08 6.63
C GLU A 322 -1.90 0.43 6.87
N ALA A 323 -2.10 1.75 6.80
CA ALA A 323 -3.44 2.32 6.94
C ALA A 323 -4.39 1.83 5.83
N GLN A 324 -3.88 1.63 4.61
CA GLN A 324 -4.65 1.05 3.51
C GLN A 324 -4.98 -0.42 3.75
N MET A 325 -4.01 -1.23 4.22
CA MET A 325 -4.20 -2.64 4.59
C MET A 325 -5.30 -2.80 5.64
N ARG A 326 -5.24 -2.01 6.72
CA ARG A 326 -6.28 -2.01 7.77
C ARG A 326 -7.66 -1.63 7.23
N THR A 327 -7.72 -0.70 6.26
CA THR A 327 -9.00 -0.26 5.64
C THR A 327 -9.67 -1.37 4.83
N VAL A 328 -8.90 -2.28 4.25
CA VAL A 328 -9.41 -3.41 3.45
C VAL A 328 -9.56 -4.71 4.25
N GLY A 329 -9.35 -4.69 5.56
CA GLY A 329 -9.60 -5.80 6.46
C GLY A 329 -8.39 -6.69 6.73
N MET A 330 -7.20 -6.32 6.28
CA MET A 330 -5.96 -6.99 6.67
C MET A 330 -5.58 -6.58 8.10
N THR A 331 -5.00 -7.50 8.85
CA THR A 331 -4.48 -7.25 10.20
C THR A 331 -2.98 -6.99 10.11
N VAL A 332 -2.57 -5.74 10.29
CA VAL A 332 -1.15 -5.36 10.37
C VAL A 332 -0.68 -5.58 11.80
N LEU A 333 0.38 -6.35 11.94
CA LEU A 333 1.02 -6.68 13.22
C LEU A 333 1.79 -5.46 13.75
N ASP A 334 1.77 -5.28 15.07
CA ASP A 334 2.31 -4.09 15.76
C ASP A 334 3.09 -4.44 17.05
N GLY A 335 3.75 -5.59 17.07
CA GLY A 335 4.52 -6.07 18.21
C GLY A 335 3.68 -6.72 19.30
N GLN A 336 2.38 -6.95 19.06
CA GLN A 336 1.49 -7.65 19.99
C GLN A 336 1.08 -9.01 19.43
N VAL A 337 0.81 -9.95 20.34
CA VAL A 337 0.27 -11.27 19.95
C VAL A 337 -1.20 -11.12 19.58
N ILE A 338 -1.55 -11.53 18.39
CA ILE A 338 -2.91 -11.54 17.82
C ILE A 338 -3.39 -12.99 17.72
N ASP A 339 -4.54 -13.28 18.31
CA ASP A 339 -5.24 -14.57 18.10
C ASP A 339 -6.07 -14.50 16.81
N ALA A 340 -5.73 -15.36 15.85
CA ALA A 340 -6.43 -15.48 14.58
C ALA A 340 -6.49 -16.93 14.13
N ALA A 341 -7.69 -17.41 13.82
CA ALA A 341 -7.95 -18.82 13.44
C ALA A 341 -7.40 -19.86 14.44
N GLY A 342 -7.34 -19.52 15.73
CA GLY A 342 -6.78 -20.38 16.78
C GLY A 342 -5.25 -20.44 16.82
N LEU A 343 -4.59 -19.52 16.13
CA LEU A 343 -3.13 -19.31 16.14
C LEU A 343 -2.80 -18.00 16.82
N ASN A 344 -1.79 -18.00 17.68
CA ASN A 344 -1.22 -16.80 18.27
C ASN A 344 -0.06 -16.30 17.41
N VAL A 345 -0.31 -15.25 16.65
CA VAL A 345 0.65 -14.68 15.71
C VAL A 345 1.25 -13.42 16.29
N LEU A 346 2.56 -13.35 16.31
CA LEU A 346 3.35 -12.19 16.72
C LEU A 346 4.15 -11.69 15.51
N GLY A 347 4.31 -10.42 15.38
CA GLY A 347 5.17 -9.78 14.37
C GLY A 347 5.15 -8.28 14.55
N ASP A 348 5.99 -7.61 13.81
CA ASP A 348 6.04 -6.15 13.79
C ASP A 348 6.48 -5.67 12.41
N ASP A 349 6.18 -4.40 12.13
CA ASP A 349 6.63 -3.72 10.93
C ASP A 349 8.14 -3.44 10.97
N ASP A 350 8.74 -3.34 9.77
CA ASP A 350 10.14 -2.94 9.62
C ASP A 350 10.35 -1.54 10.21
N PRO A 351 11.34 -1.33 11.10
CA PRO A 351 11.63 -0.01 11.65
C PRO A 351 12.18 1.00 10.64
N GLU A 352 12.57 0.56 9.46
CA GLU A 352 13.06 1.39 8.39
C GLU A 352 12.25 1.14 7.11
N HIS A 353 11.94 2.21 6.34
CA HIS A 353 11.35 2.05 5.02
C HIS A 353 12.10 2.82 3.94
N ASN A 354 11.97 2.38 2.73
CA ASN A 354 12.58 3.00 1.57
C ASN A 354 11.86 4.33 1.24
N ILE A 355 12.65 5.37 0.96
CA ILE A 355 12.07 6.57 0.34
C ILE A 355 11.55 6.17 -1.04
N PRO A 356 10.30 6.50 -1.39
CA PRO A 356 9.75 6.15 -2.69
C PRO A 356 10.67 6.57 -3.85
N PHE A 357 10.93 5.64 -4.76
CA PHE A 357 11.81 5.83 -5.93
C PHE A 357 13.27 6.17 -5.59
N SER A 358 13.76 5.78 -4.41
CA SER A 358 15.14 6.00 -3.94
C SER A 358 15.71 4.70 -3.34
N VAL A 359 17.04 4.64 -3.26
CA VAL A 359 17.78 3.64 -2.45
C VAL A 359 17.91 4.06 -0.99
N ASP A 360 17.62 5.32 -0.71
CA ASP A 360 17.74 5.84 0.64
C ASP A 360 16.62 5.29 1.52
N ARG A 361 16.94 4.97 2.77
CA ARG A 361 15.98 4.53 3.77
C ARG A 361 15.74 5.62 4.80
N VAL A 362 14.53 5.66 5.31
CA VAL A 362 14.15 6.53 6.43
C VAL A 362 13.85 5.64 7.63
N LYS A 363 14.44 5.96 8.76
CA LYS A 363 14.12 5.33 10.02
C LYS A 363 12.81 5.92 10.54
N GLU A 364 11.75 5.14 10.50
CA GLU A 364 10.44 5.57 11.02
C GLU A 364 10.32 5.36 12.53
N ARG A 365 10.99 4.33 13.05
CA ARG A 365 10.99 4.01 14.49
C ARG A 365 12.34 4.27 15.13
N PRO A 366 12.39 4.58 16.42
CA PRO A 366 13.65 4.87 17.10
C PRO A 366 14.53 3.63 17.32
N GLU A 367 13.96 2.43 17.25
CA GLU A 367 14.65 1.15 17.44
C GLU A 367 15.31 0.64 16.15
N SER A 368 16.31 -0.24 16.28
CA SER A 368 16.90 -0.98 15.15
C SER A 368 16.15 -2.30 14.95
N GLU A 369 16.44 -2.98 13.82
CA GLU A 369 15.90 -4.31 13.52
C GLU A 369 16.27 -5.33 14.63
N GLU A 370 17.50 -5.26 15.16
CA GLU A 370 17.94 -6.12 16.25
C GLU A 370 17.23 -5.80 17.57
N GLU A 371 17.00 -4.51 17.87
CA GLU A 371 16.28 -4.07 19.07
C GLU A 371 14.81 -4.50 19.01
N MET A 372 14.17 -4.35 17.84
CA MET A 372 12.82 -4.85 17.57
C MET A 372 12.76 -6.37 17.77
N ALA A 373 13.68 -7.11 17.16
CA ALA A 373 13.72 -8.56 17.26
C ALA A 373 13.89 -9.02 18.73
N GLN A 374 14.77 -8.36 19.49
CA GLN A 374 14.95 -8.68 20.91
C GLN A 374 13.68 -8.42 21.72
N ARG A 375 12.96 -7.35 21.44
CA ARG A 375 11.66 -7.05 22.05
C ARG A 375 10.61 -8.12 21.71
N LEU A 376 10.55 -8.57 20.44
CA LEU A 376 9.65 -9.64 20.03
C LEU A 376 9.98 -10.97 20.73
N VAL A 377 11.27 -11.30 20.88
CA VAL A 377 11.72 -12.46 21.66
C VAL A 377 11.23 -12.38 23.10
N ASP A 378 11.31 -11.22 23.73
CA ASP A 378 10.85 -11.03 25.11
C ASP A 378 9.32 -11.15 25.22
N VAL A 379 8.58 -10.68 24.22
CA VAL A 379 7.11 -10.90 24.14
C VAL A 379 6.81 -12.39 23.99
N ALA A 380 7.46 -13.09 23.06
CA ALA A 380 7.23 -14.51 22.80
C ALA A 380 7.59 -15.43 23.97
N ARG A 381 8.54 -15.05 24.82
CA ARG A 381 8.85 -15.75 26.08
C ARG A 381 7.77 -15.61 27.15
N ASN A 382 7.02 -14.51 27.12
CA ASN A 382 6.01 -14.19 28.13
C ASN A 382 4.57 -14.45 27.66
N ARG A 383 4.37 -14.66 26.36
CA ARG A 383 3.08 -14.90 25.71
C ARG A 383 3.21 -16.10 24.78
N HIS A 384 2.25 -17.01 24.85
CA HIS A 384 2.20 -18.10 23.88
C HIS A 384 2.15 -17.54 22.47
N THR A 385 3.06 -18.02 21.61
CA THR A 385 3.22 -17.57 20.23
C THR A 385 3.42 -18.80 19.35
N ASP A 386 2.54 -19.00 18.36
CA ASP A 386 2.62 -20.10 17.41
C ASP A 386 3.44 -19.71 16.17
N VAL A 387 3.34 -18.45 15.75
CA VAL A 387 4.04 -17.93 14.57
C VAL A 387 4.63 -16.56 14.89
N LEU A 388 5.86 -16.32 14.47
CA LEU A 388 6.52 -15.03 14.53
C LEU A 388 6.92 -14.59 13.12
N LEU A 389 6.45 -13.40 12.71
CA LEU A 389 6.72 -12.80 11.42
C LEU A 389 7.57 -11.55 11.60
N VAL A 390 8.61 -11.45 10.78
CA VAL A 390 9.41 -10.23 10.58
C VAL A 390 9.78 -10.15 9.10
N HIS A 391 10.13 -8.97 8.62
CA HIS A 391 10.54 -8.85 7.23
C HIS A 391 12.04 -9.10 7.04
N GLN A 392 12.86 -8.48 7.88
CA GLN A 392 14.31 -8.45 7.69
C GLN A 392 15.02 -9.71 8.20
N PRO A 393 15.97 -10.26 7.42
CA PRO A 393 16.81 -11.40 7.84
C PRO A 393 17.67 -11.12 9.07
N VAL A 394 18.01 -9.84 9.33
CA VAL A 394 18.75 -9.43 10.53
C VAL A 394 17.91 -9.69 11.78
N ALA A 395 16.65 -9.27 11.77
CA ALA A 395 15.70 -9.52 12.84
C ALA A 395 15.46 -11.04 13.02
N ALA A 396 15.23 -11.76 11.91
CA ALA A 396 15.04 -13.21 11.93
C ALA A 396 16.21 -13.95 12.55
N ARG A 397 17.45 -13.53 12.29
CA ARG A 397 18.66 -14.11 12.89
C ARG A 397 18.67 -13.96 14.40
N VAL A 398 18.39 -12.77 14.93
CA VAL A 398 18.32 -12.54 16.39
C VAL A 398 17.28 -13.45 17.03
N ILE A 399 16.13 -13.62 16.39
CA ILE A 399 15.05 -14.48 16.85
C ILE A 399 15.49 -15.95 16.84
N MET A 400 16.01 -16.42 15.71
CA MET A 400 16.42 -17.82 15.53
C MET A 400 17.62 -18.23 16.41
N ASP A 401 18.54 -17.28 16.68
CA ASP A 401 19.69 -17.50 17.56
C ASP A 401 19.30 -17.45 19.06
N SER A 402 18.06 -17.07 19.40
CA SER A 402 17.58 -16.98 20.78
C SER A 402 17.38 -18.38 21.38
N PRO A 403 18.09 -18.74 22.46
CA PRO A 403 18.07 -20.10 22.99
C PRO A 403 16.71 -20.46 23.57
N ASN A 404 16.22 -21.66 23.21
CA ASN A 404 14.96 -22.25 23.68
C ASN A 404 13.76 -21.29 23.53
N LEU A 405 13.69 -20.59 22.42
CA LEU A 405 12.54 -19.74 22.11
C LEU A 405 11.32 -20.63 21.78
N PRO A 406 10.20 -20.55 22.55
CA PRO A 406 9.06 -21.45 22.38
C PRO A 406 8.15 -20.98 21.24
N VAL A 407 8.69 -20.77 20.03
CA VAL A 407 7.95 -20.37 18.84
C VAL A 407 8.12 -21.44 17.77
N PRO A 408 7.05 -22.17 17.39
CA PRO A 408 7.14 -23.23 16.40
C PRO A 408 7.52 -22.78 14.99
N LEU A 409 7.12 -21.55 14.57
CA LEU A 409 7.34 -21.06 13.21
C LEU A 409 7.84 -19.63 13.21
N VAL A 410 8.95 -19.38 12.49
CA VAL A 410 9.51 -18.03 12.25
C VAL A 410 9.63 -17.81 10.75
N LEU A 411 9.01 -16.74 10.25
CA LEU A 411 8.95 -16.40 8.82
C LEU A 411 9.55 -15.03 8.56
N TRP A 412 10.28 -14.92 7.44
CA TRP A 412 10.84 -13.65 6.96
C TRP A 412 11.04 -13.65 5.44
N GLY A 413 11.28 -12.49 4.83
CA GLY A 413 11.47 -12.29 3.40
C GLY A 413 12.72 -11.52 3.03
N HIS A 414 12.56 -10.43 2.27
CA HIS A 414 13.52 -9.39 1.91
C HIS A 414 14.53 -9.78 0.81
N TYR A 415 15.14 -10.95 0.84
CA TYR A 415 16.19 -11.31 -0.12
C TYR A 415 15.67 -11.88 -1.44
N HIS A 416 14.36 -12.02 -1.61
CA HIS A 416 13.73 -12.63 -2.80
C HIS A 416 14.25 -14.03 -3.14
N ALA A 417 14.88 -14.67 -2.19
CA ALA A 417 15.51 -15.98 -2.34
C ALA A 417 15.06 -16.93 -1.24
N GLU A 418 14.55 -18.09 -1.63
CA GLU A 418 14.16 -19.13 -0.69
C GLU A 418 15.38 -19.67 0.08
N SER A 419 15.23 -19.82 1.39
CA SER A 419 16.18 -20.53 2.24
C SER A 419 15.47 -21.19 3.42
N GLY A 420 15.64 -22.50 3.55
CA GLY A 420 15.00 -23.27 4.61
C GLY A 420 14.27 -24.51 4.08
N PRO A 421 13.46 -25.17 4.89
CA PRO A 421 13.24 -24.92 6.31
C PRO A 421 14.46 -25.19 7.18
N ALA A 422 14.83 -24.24 8.03
CA ALA A 422 15.83 -24.43 9.09
C ALA A 422 15.12 -24.94 10.36
N VAL A 423 15.59 -26.03 10.93
CA VAL A 423 14.96 -26.63 12.11
C VAL A 423 15.90 -26.57 13.31
N ILE A 424 15.50 -25.88 14.38
CA ILE A 424 16.24 -25.75 15.64
C ILE A 424 15.53 -26.55 16.71
N MET A 425 16.21 -27.55 17.29
CA MET A 425 15.66 -28.35 18.38
C MET A 425 15.92 -27.69 19.73
N HIS A 426 14.92 -27.72 20.60
CA HIS A 426 14.99 -27.22 21.98
C HIS A 426 15.26 -28.36 22.98
N ASN A 427 15.62 -27.97 24.20
CA ASN A 427 15.97 -28.90 25.28
C ASN A 427 14.81 -29.79 25.73
N ASP A 428 13.57 -29.33 25.53
CA ASP A 428 12.34 -30.06 25.88
C ASP A 428 11.86 -31.01 24.77
N GLY A 429 12.61 -31.10 23.66
CA GLY A 429 12.25 -31.92 22.51
C GLY A 429 11.30 -31.26 21.50
N SER A 430 10.84 -30.05 21.75
CA SER A 430 10.17 -29.23 20.74
C SER A 430 11.18 -28.67 19.74
N TRP A 431 10.69 -28.06 18.66
CA TRP A 431 11.53 -27.42 17.65
C TRP A 431 10.89 -26.16 17.07
N THR A 432 11.76 -25.26 16.61
CA THR A 432 11.38 -24.10 15.79
C THR A 432 11.73 -24.37 14.34
N VAL A 433 10.81 -24.06 13.44
CA VAL A 433 11.04 -24.04 11.99
C VAL A 433 11.20 -22.58 11.56
N GLY A 434 12.33 -22.24 10.98
CA GLY A 434 12.60 -20.96 10.35
C GLY A 434 12.55 -21.06 8.83
N MET A 435 11.92 -20.09 8.15
CA MET A 435 11.85 -20.08 6.69
C MET A 435 12.05 -18.67 6.15
N GLN A 436 13.11 -18.47 5.38
CA GLN A 436 13.24 -17.34 4.49
C GLN A 436 12.41 -17.61 3.25
N GLN A 437 11.39 -16.81 3.06
CA GLN A 437 10.51 -16.93 1.91
C GLN A 437 11.15 -16.25 0.69
N GLY A 438 10.96 -16.84 -0.49
CA GLY A 438 11.25 -16.21 -1.76
C GLY A 438 10.20 -15.16 -2.10
N THR A 439 10.39 -14.47 -3.21
CA THR A 439 9.45 -13.43 -3.65
C THR A 439 8.16 -14.03 -4.20
N ALA A 440 7.02 -13.64 -3.66
CA ALA A 440 5.71 -13.99 -4.21
C ALA A 440 5.37 -13.20 -5.49
N GLY A 441 6.01 -12.05 -5.68
CA GLY A 441 5.89 -11.25 -6.90
C GLY A 441 6.73 -11.74 -8.07
N GLY A 442 7.69 -12.63 -7.83
CA GLY A 442 8.62 -13.11 -8.85
C GLY A 442 9.48 -11.99 -9.44
N VAL A 443 9.94 -11.08 -8.60
CA VAL A 443 10.75 -9.94 -9.00
C VAL A 443 12.17 -10.10 -8.46
N HIS A 444 13.17 -9.65 -9.24
CA HIS A 444 14.50 -9.40 -8.71
C HIS A 444 14.43 -8.29 -7.67
N GLU A 445 15.48 -8.14 -6.86
CA GLU A 445 15.58 -6.96 -5.99
C GLU A 445 15.12 -5.74 -6.77
N PRO A 446 14.16 -4.95 -6.23
CA PRO A 446 13.66 -3.80 -6.95
C PRO A 446 14.80 -2.82 -7.17
N MET A 447 15.45 -2.94 -8.32
CA MET A 447 16.32 -1.86 -8.76
C MET A 447 15.44 -0.64 -8.86
N ILE A 448 15.86 0.47 -8.29
CA ILE A 448 15.16 1.78 -8.23
C ILE A 448 14.53 2.17 -9.57
N THR A 449 15.00 1.57 -10.65
CA THR A 449 14.58 1.79 -12.02
C THR A 449 13.66 0.70 -12.57
N SER A 450 13.54 -0.46 -11.93
CA SER A 450 12.63 -1.50 -12.36
C SER A 450 11.36 -1.43 -11.52
N PHE A 451 10.41 -0.66 -11.98
CA PHE A 451 9.05 -0.84 -11.50
C PHE A 451 8.64 -2.27 -11.84
N SER A 452 8.48 -3.14 -10.83
CA SER A 452 7.66 -4.30 -11.03
C SER A 452 6.28 -3.74 -11.35
N THR A 453 5.96 -3.74 -12.61
CA THR A 453 4.68 -3.20 -13.00
C THR A 453 3.63 -4.16 -12.50
N PRO A 454 2.50 -3.64 -11.97
CA PRO A 454 1.36 -4.47 -11.54
C PRO A 454 0.81 -5.35 -12.67
N PHE A 455 1.42 -5.32 -13.83
CA PHE A 455 1.03 -5.99 -15.07
C PHE A 455 2.16 -6.81 -15.70
N SER A 456 3.19 -7.16 -14.96
CA SER A 456 4.26 -7.99 -15.51
C SER A 456 4.11 -9.45 -15.08
N PRO A 457 4.36 -10.43 -15.96
CA PRO A 457 4.64 -11.79 -15.55
C PRO A 457 5.86 -11.81 -14.60
N PRO A 458 5.99 -12.81 -13.74
CA PRO A 458 7.16 -12.95 -12.88
C PRO A 458 8.44 -13.06 -13.73
N LEU A 459 9.51 -12.40 -13.29
CA LEU A 459 10.83 -12.43 -13.95
C LEU A 459 11.70 -13.57 -13.45
N ILE A 460 11.49 -13.97 -12.21
CA ILE A 460 12.08 -15.13 -11.54
C ILE A 460 10.96 -16.00 -11.00
N SER A 461 11.26 -17.13 -10.35
CA SER A 461 10.24 -17.91 -9.64
C SER A 461 9.50 -17.03 -8.65
N ALA A 462 8.18 -17.13 -8.65
CA ALA A 462 7.35 -16.55 -7.60
C ALA A 462 6.89 -17.66 -6.69
N ASP A 463 7.13 -17.49 -5.39
CA ASP A 463 7.11 -18.59 -4.44
C ASP A 463 6.10 -18.33 -3.32
N VAL A 464 5.33 -19.35 -2.97
CA VAL A 464 4.43 -19.37 -1.81
C VAL A 464 4.57 -20.68 -1.06
N TYR A 465 4.24 -20.68 0.23
CA TYR A 465 4.54 -21.79 1.12
C TYR A 465 3.34 -22.18 1.93
N PHE A 466 3.14 -23.50 2.08
CA PHE A 466 2.16 -24.05 3.01
C PHE A 466 2.88 -24.66 4.21
N TYR A 467 2.49 -24.24 5.41
CA TYR A 467 3.01 -24.76 6.66
C TYR A 467 1.91 -25.57 7.34
N PHE A 468 2.29 -26.74 7.85
CA PHE A 468 1.36 -27.66 8.50
C PHE A 468 1.72 -27.73 9.98
N ARG A 469 0.76 -27.33 10.83
CA ARG A 469 0.88 -27.34 12.27
C ARG A 469 0.02 -28.48 12.84
N ASP A 470 0.61 -29.34 13.65
CA ASP A 470 -0.13 -30.32 14.42
C ASP A 470 -0.92 -29.65 15.55
N ASP A 471 -2.23 -29.86 15.60
CA ASP A 471 -3.12 -29.16 16.53
C ASP A 471 -2.95 -29.64 17.99
N THR A 472 -2.35 -30.82 18.19
CA THR A 472 -2.13 -31.40 19.53
C THR A 472 -0.83 -30.89 20.14
N THR A 473 0.25 -30.88 19.37
CA THR A 473 1.58 -30.49 19.84
C THR A 473 1.90 -29.03 19.61
N GLY A 474 1.21 -28.37 18.69
CA GLY A 474 1.49 -27.02 18.23
C GLY A 474 2.70 -26.91 17.30
N LEU A 475 3.40 -28.01 17.01
CA LEU A 475 4.64 -28.01 16.26
C LEU A 475 4.38 -28.03 14.74
N ILE A 476 5.29 -27.43 13.98
CA ILE A 476 5.26 -27.51 12.51
C ILE A 476 5.77 -28.88 12.08
N THR A 477 4.94 -29.62 11.38
CA THR A 477 5.20 -31.00 10.92
C THR A 477 5.66 -31.07 9.47
N GLY A 478 5.46 -29.98 8.72
CA GLY A 478 5.93 -29.94 7.34
C GLY A 478 5.79 -28.57 6.69
N VAL A 479 6.56 -28.38 5.63
CA VAL A 479 6.52 -27.22 4.73
C VAL A 479 6.38 -27.72 3.31
N GLN A 480 5.49 -27.13 2.53
CA GLN A 480 5.28 -27.48 1.12
C GLN A 480 5.35 -26.23 0.25
N PRO A 481 6.44 -26.03 -0.52
CA PRO A 481 6.58 -24.93 -1.46
C PRO A 481 5.73 -25.11 -2.71
N VAL A 482 5.28 -23.99 -3.27
CA VAL A 482 4.65 -23.90 -4.60
C VAL A 482 5.31 -22.77 -5.38
N HIS A 483 5.82 -23.09 -6.56
CA HIS A 483 6.59 -22.18 -7.40
C HIS A 483 5.87 -21.87 -8.71
N PHE A 484 5.68 -20.59 -9.00
CA PHE A 484 5.18 -20.10 -10.27
C PHE A 484 6.36 -19.58 -11.10
N ARG A 485 6.77 -20.35 -12.10
CA ARG A 485 7.96 -20.03 -12.90
C ARG A 485 7.67 -19.00 -14.00
N PRO A 486 8.69 -18.28 -14.50
CA PRO A 486 8.53 -17.30 -15.58
C PRO A 486 7.94 -17.86 -16.88
N ASP A 487 8.14 -19.15 -17.14
CA ASP A 487 7.56 -19.85 -18.29
C ASP A 487 6.10 -20.30 -18.08
N ALA A 488 5.48 -19.85 -16.99
CA ALA A 488 4.14 -20.20 -16.56
C ALA A 488 3.97 -21.68 -16.11
N THR A 489 5.04 -22.41 -15.88
CA THR A 489 4.99 -23.71 -15.24
C THR A 489 4.77 -23.51 -13.73
N VAL A 490 3.77 -24.16 -13.17
CA VAL A 490 3.57 -24.27 -11.72
C VAL A 490 4.22 -25.57 -11.25
N VAL A 491 5.04 -25.49 -10.20
CA VAL A 491 5.65 -26.65 -9.56
C VAL A 491 5.17 -26.71 -8.13
N ILE A 492 4.50 -27.79 -7.78
CA ILE A 492 4.09 -28.09 -6.41
C ILE A 492 5.10 -29.12 -5.90
N GLU A 493 5.92 -28.71 -4.94
CA GLU A 493 6.93 -29.59 -4.38
C GLU A 493 6.33 -30.59 -3.38
N ASP A 494 7.04 -31.67 -3.13
CA ASP A 494 6.69 -32.59 -2.07
C ASP A 494 6.78 -31.92 -0.69
N ARG A 495 5.90 -32.31 0.22
CA ARG A 495 5.94 -31.82 1.60
C ARG A 495 7.23 -32.24 2.30
N ILE A 496 8.02 -31.27 2.74
CA ILE A 496 9.23 -31.44 3.53
C ILE A 496 8.83 -31.69 4.99
N ALA A 497 9.06 -32.89 5.51
CA ALA A 497 8.70 -33.25 6.88
C ALA A 497 9.69 -32.69 7.89
N THR A 498 9.34 -31.61 8.59
CA THR A 498 10.22 -30.93 9.55
C THR A 498 10.46 -31.75 10.83
N GLY A 499 9.49 -32.59 11.24
CA GLY A 499 9.69 -33.50 12.36
C GLY A 499 10.80 -34.52 12.15
N ASP A 500 11.04 -34.96 10.91
CA ASP A 500 12.16 -35.84 10.58
C ASP A 500 13.48 -35.08 10.53
N LEU A 501 13.49 -33.86 10.05
CA LEU A 501 14.66 -32.96 10.12
C LEU A 501 15.06 -32.70 11.57
N ALA A 502 14.09 -32.54 12.49
CA ALA A 502 14.35 -32.35 13.91
C ALA A 502 15.06 -33.54 14.57
N LYS A 503 14.97 -34.73 14.02
CA LYS A 503 15.67 -35.93 14.49
C LYS A 503 17.14 -36.02 14.04
N LEU A 504 17.53 -35.24 13.03
CA LEU A 504 18.91 -35.24 12.53
C LEU A 504 19.85 -34.50 13.51
N PRO A 505 21.14 -34.80 13.54
CA PRO A 505 22.14 -34.02 14.28
C PRO A 505 22.10 -32.54 13.87
N LEU A 506 22.31 -31.66 14.83
CA LEU A 506 22.23 -30.21 14.61
C LEU A 506 23.09 -29.72 13.42
N GLU A 507 24.33 -30.25 13.32
CA GLU A 507 25.24 -29.91 12.22
C GLU A 507 24.68 -30.30 10.83
N THR A 508 23.98 -31.41 10.75
CA THR A 508 23.34 -31.87 9.51
C THR A 508 22.12 -31.03 9.18
N ARG A 509 21.33 -30.66 10.18
CA ARG A 509 20.16 -29.79 10.04
C ARG A 509 20.52 -28.39 9.54
N ILE A 510 21.59 -27.81 10.08
CA ILE A 510 22.12 -26.50 9.64
C ILE A 510 22.54 -26.57 8.17
N LYS A 511 23.19 -27.66 7.75
CA LYS A 511 23.61 -27.86 6.35
C LYS A 511 22.41 -28.03 5.39
N LEU A 512 21.38 -28.74 5.79
CA LEU A 512 20.18 -28.97 4.99
C LEU A 512 19.26 -27.74 4.98
N GLY A 513 19.22 -27.01 6.10
CA GLY A 513 18.37 -25.83 6.25
C GLY A 513 18.97 -24.54 5.69
N GLY A 514 20.00 -24.59 4.87
CA GLY A 514 20.52 -23.38 4.18
C GLY A 514 21.08 -22.27 5.09
N ALA A 515 21.12 -22.46 6.41
CA ALA A 515 21.58 -21.48 7.40
C ALA A 515 23.09 -21.15 7.31
N SER A 516 23.74 -21.39 6.18
CA SER A 516 25.14 -21.08 5.95
C SER A 516 25.39 -20.52 4.56
N ALA A 517 24.68 -19.51 4.20
CA ALA A 517 25.13 -18.58 3.19
C ALA A 517 25.12 -17.19 3.80
N THR A 518 26.14 -16.89 4.58
CA THR A 518 26.60 -15.50 4.64
C THR A 518 26.95 -15.16 3.20
N PRO A 519 26.25 -14.26 2.52
CA PRO A 519 26.74 -13.73 1.26
C PRO A 519 28.02 -12.98 1.62
N THR A 520 29.18 -13.54 1.28
CA THR A 520 30.39 -12.77 1.12
C THR A 520 30.10 -11.81 -0.01
N VAL A 521 29.72 -10.59 0.36
CA VAL A 521 29.76 -9.44 -0.53
C VAL A 521 31.25 -9.27 -0.86
N GLU A 522 31.70 -9.91 -1.93
CA GLU A 522 32.91 -9.48 -2.64
C GLU A 522 32.56 -8.10 -3.19
N ALA A 523 33.06 -7.10 -2.50
CA ALA A 523 33.15 -5.74 -3.03
C ALA A 523 34.03 -5.79 -4.27
N SER A 524 33.43 -5.94 -5.44
CA SER A 524 34.11 -5.66 -6.71
C SER A 524 34.31 -4.16 -6.79
N ARG A 525 35.57 -3.76 -6.71
CA ARG A 525 36.08 -2.40 -6.97
C ARG A 525 35.78 -1.95 -8.40
#